data_b2d61c9903e8d97bb578b30251e67e3c
#
_entry.id   b2d61c9903e8d97bb578b30251e67e3c
#
_cell.length_a   1.000
_cell.length_b   1.000
_cell.length_c   1.000
_cell.angle_alpha   90.00
_cell.angle_beta   90.00
_cell.angle_gamma   90.00
#
_symmetry.space_group_name_H-M   'P 1'
#
loop_
_entity.id
_entity.type
_entity.pdbx_description
1 polymer ?
#
loop_
_entity_poly.entity_id
_entity_poly.type
_entity_poly.pdbx_seq_one_letter_code
_entity_poly.pdbx_strand_id
1 'polypeptide(L)'
;MSSHTVIRRYRDADQDAVCDLWSRASKQAHPFIEGEGEGERARILREVHLVRAENWVAERDGVVIGVLGLRVGDDAGAEIGGLFVAPEAQGAGTGRELVEHAAARYGALTLEVFEENARARRFSAHLGFTERGRRIDDRTGHPLIAAEREAPLRSVSWLHVRDGRLLSVRTRGNDTFYLPGGKYEPGETAREALSRELSEELGLRIPAAELSEAFVVHDVAHGKNGRRLHMTCFTGGPQDIAPAPGREIAEYAWFDRHESSARCAPAHRQVVDRLVAQGRMSA
;
A
#
# COMPACT_ATOMS: atom_id res chain seq x y z
N MET A 1 2.91 27.91 9.86
CA MET A 1 3.04 27.45 8.46
C MET A 1 3.31 25.95 8.51
N SER A 2 2.45 25.12 7.94
CA SER A 2 2.73 23.67 7.86
C SER A 2 3.92 23.47 6.92
N SER A 3 5.08 23.08 7.44
CA SER A 3 6.22 22.69 6.62
C SER A 3 5.86 21.39 5.87
N HIS A 4 5.79 21.48 4.57
CA HIS A 4 5.40 20.36 3.72
C HIS A 4 6.63 19.53 3.36
N THR A 5 6.61 18.22 3.66
CA THR A 5 7.64 17.29 3.22
C THR A 5 7.40 16.92 1.76
N VAL A 6 8.42 17.05 0.92
CA VAL A 6 8.40 16.65 -0.49
C VAL A 6 9.31 15.42 -0.67
N ILE A 7 8.79 14.37 -1.30
CA ILE A 7 9.60 13.23 -1.71
C ILE A 7 9.97 13.40 -3.18
N ARG A 8 11.28 13.40 -3.47
CA ARG A 8 11.81 13.54 -4.80
C ARG A 8 12.98 12.61 -5.07
N ARG A 9 13.34 12.45 -6.32
CA ARG A 9 14.56 11.74 -6.71
C ARG A 9 15.79 12.42 -6.10
N TYR A 10 16.72 11.58 -5.64
CA TYR A 10 18.08 11.98 -5.28
C TYR A 10 18.78 12.64 -6.49
N ARG A 11 19.63 13.61 -6.22
CA ARG A 11 20.49 14.30 -7.18
C ARG A 11 21.92 14.32 -6.63
N ASP A 12 22.92 14.40 -7.49
CA ASP A 12 24.33 14.43 -7.06
C ASP A 12 24.63 15.58 -6.07
N ALA A 13 23.93 16.71 -6.20
CA ALA A 13 24.03 17.82 -5.27
C ALA A 13 23.56 17.48 -3.83
N ASP A 14 22.80 16.40 -3.64
CA ASP A 14 22.33 15.94 -2.30
C ASP A 14 23.39 15.07 -1.60
N GLN A 15 24.48 14.66 -2.29
CA GLN A 15 25.38 13.63 -1.83
C GLN A 15 25.94 13.91 -0.43
N ASP A 16 26.44 15.09 -0.18
CA ASP A 16 27.05 15.43 1.11
C ASP A 16 26.00 15.46 2.23
N ALA A 17 24.81 16.04 1.97
CA ALA A 17 23.70 16.07 2.91
C ALA A 17 23.20 14.65 3.25
N VAL A 18 23.10 13.77 2.25
CA VAL A 18 22.69 12.37 2.44
C VAL A 18 23.75 11.60 3.22
N CYS A 19 25.03 11.77 2.92
CA CYS A 19 26.13 11.10 3.64
C CYS A 19 26.20 11.53 5.10
N ASP A 20 26.03 12.84 5.40
CA ASP A 20 25.97 13.33 6.80
C ASP A 20 24.76 12.77 7.54
N LEU A 21 23.58 12.87 6.95
CA LEU A 21 22.34 12.32 7.50
C LEU A 21 22.51 10.82 7.79
N TRP A 22 23.01 10.05 6.83
CA TRP A 22 23.21 8.62 6.97
C TRP A 22 24.19 8.32 8.12
N SER A 23 25.32 9.01 8.18
CA SER A 23 26.33 8.82 9.24
C SER A 23 25.72 8.99 10.65
N ARG A 24 24.97 10.06 10.86
CA ARG A 24 24.30 10.35 12.14
C ARG A 24 23.19 9.34 12.47
N ALA A 25 22.36 9.02 11.49
CA ALA A 25 21.23 8.12 11.68
C ALA A 25 21.68 6.66 11.87
N SER A 26 22.69 6.19 11.11
CA SER A 26 23.17 4.82 11.18
C SER A 26 23.93 4.54 12.49
N LYS A 27 24.75 5.48 12.97
CA LYS A 27 25.39 5.37 14.28
C LYS A 27 24.36 5.22 15.42
N GLN A 28 23.25 5.95 15.33
CA GLN A 28 22.16 5.82 16.30
C GLN A 28 21.42 4.48 16.18
N ALA A 29 21.22 3.99 14.94
CA ALA A 29 20.45 2.80 14.64
C ALA A 29 21.24 1.50 14.92
N HIS A 30 22.57 1.52 14.74
CA HIS A 30 23.44 0.36 14.78
C HIS A 30 24.65 0.58 15.70
N PRO A 31 24.45 0.92 16.99
CA PRO A 31 25.54 1.17 17.94
C PRO A 31 26.40 -0.07 18.23
N PHE A 32 25.92 -1.25 17.83
CA PHE A 32 26.59 -2.53 17.96
C PHE A 32 27.57 -2.81 16.80
N ILE A 33 27.58 -1.99 15.74
CA ILE A 33 28.51 -2.15 14.60
C ILE A 33 29.68 -1.20 14.78
N GLU A 34 30.88 -1.76 14.88
CA GLU A 34 32.10 -0.97 14.93
C GLU A 34 32.34 -0.20 13.62
N GLY A 35 32.71 1.08 13.74
CA GLY A 35 32.92 1.96 12.56
C GLY A 35 31.67 2.29 11.77
N GLU A 36 30.46 2.10 12.34
CA GLU A 36 29.21 2.47 11.66
C GLU A 36 29.15 3.99 11.40
N GLY A 37 28.69 4.35 10.21
CA GLY A 37 28.53 5.75 9.81
C GLY A 37 29.82 6.44 9.32
N GLU A 38 30.96 5.74 9.24
CA GLU A 38 32.24 6.29 8.81
C GLU A 38 33.12 5.27 8.06
N GLY A 39 34.33 5.67 7.72
CA GLY A 39 35.33 4.81 7.09
C GLY A 39 34.87 4.15 5.79
N GLU A 40 35.13 2.85 5.69
CA GLU A 40 34.80 2.02 4.52
C GLU A 40 33.29 1.99 4.24
N ARG A 41 32.45 1.98 5.26
CA ARG A 41 31.00 1.95 5.09
C ARG A 41 30.46 3.26 4.50
N ALA A 42 31.01 4.40 4.91
CA ALA A 42 30.66 5.70 4.32
C ALA A 42 31.13 5.78 2.87
N ARG A 43 32.33 5.23 2.55
CA ARG A 43 32.82 5.14 1.17
C ARG A 43 31.90 4.28 0.30
N ILE A 44 31.48 3.10 0.77
CA ILE A 44 30.56 2.21 0.05
C ILE A 44 29.21 2.89 -0.18
N LEU A 45 28.66 3.62 0.80
CA LEU A 45 27.44 4.41 0.58
C LEU A 45 27.61 5.35 -0.60
N ARG A 46 28.67 6.18 -0.56
CA ARG A 46 28.93 7.23 -1.56
C ARG A 46 29.20 6.67 -2.96
N GLU A 47 30.05 5.66 -3.07
CA GLU A 47 30.58 5.19 -4.36
C GLU A 47 29.76 4.06 -4.97
N VAL A 48 28.96 3.35 -4.16
CA VAL A 48 28.20 2.19 -4.62
C VAL A 48 26.70 2.39 -4.46
N HIS A 49 26.21 2.64 -3.25
CA HIS A 49 24.77 2.66 -3.02
C HIS A 49 24.09 3.87 -3.65
N LEU A 50 24.67 5.08 -3.53
CA LEU A 50 24.11 6.28 -4.14
C LEU A 50 24.21 6.28 -5.67
N VAL A 51 25.13 5.49 -6.23
CA VAL A 51 25.33 5.40 -7.69
C VAL A 51 24.47 4.31 -8.32
N ARG A 52 24.35 3.15 -7.68
CA ARG A 52 23.70 1.95 -8.28
C ARG A 52 22.24 1.76 -7.91
N ALA A 53 21.82 2.28 -6.77
CA ALA A 53 20.46 2.15 -6.30
C ALA A 53 19.56 3.25 -6.86
N GLU A 54 18.27 2.99 -6.92
CA GLU A 54 17.29 4.03 -7.13
C GLU A 54 17.06 4.79 -5.83
N ASN A 55 17.60 6.01 -5.72
CA ASN A 55 17.57 6.77 -4.47
C ASN A 55 16.51 7.88 -4.49
N TRP A 56 15.81 8.03 -3.38
CA TRP A 56 14.80 9.04 -3.10
C TRP A 56 15.15 9.80 -1.82
N VAL A 57 14.86 11.09 -1.80
CA VAL A 57 15.05 11.93 -0.61
C VAL A 57 13.75 12.56 -0.18
N ALA A 58 13.57 12.69 1.13
CA ALA A 58 12.55 13.52 1.74
C ALA A 58 13.17 14.87 2.07
N GLU A 59 12.61 15.93 1.49
CA GLU A 59 13.06 17.31 1.68
C GLU A 59 11.99 18.12 2.41
N ARG A 60 12.41 18.94 3.37
CA ARG A 60 11.55 19.87 4.09
C ARG A 60 12.25 21.21 4.18
N ASP A 61 11.59 22.26 3.68
CA ASP A 61 12.12 23.64 3.67
C ASP A 61 13.53 23.73 3.04
N GLY A 62 13.78 22.97 1.96
CA GLY A 62 15.06 22.92 1.25
C GLY A 62 16.14 22.05 1.92
N VAL A 63 15.84 21.39 3.04
CA VAL A 63 16.77 20.51 3.77
C VAL A 63 16.41 19.05 3.57
N VAL A 64 17.39 18.21 3.22
CA VAL A 64 17.23 16.75 3.14
C VAL A 64 17.14 16.18 4.55
N ILE A 65 15.98 15.59 4.88
CA ILE A 65 15.68 15.02 6.20
C ILE A 65 15.48 13.50 6.18
N GLY A 66 15.51 12.87 5.01
CA GLY A 66 15.40 11.41 4.87
C GLY A 66 15.93 10.93 3.53
N VAL A 67 16.39 9.70 3.49
CA VAL A 67 16.84 9.01 2.28
C VAL A 67 16.34 7.57 2.26
N LEU A 68 15.92 7.13 1.06
CA LEU A 68 15.52 5.77 0.76
C LEU A 68 16.28 5.27 -0.47
N GLY A 69 17.03 4.19 -0.33
CA GLY A 69 17.70 3.50 -1.42
C GLY A 69 16.95 2.21 -1.77
N LEU A 70 16.62 2.04 -3.05
CA LEU A 70 15.89 0.89 -3.58
C LEU A 70 16.76 0.10 -4.57
N ARG A 71 16.74 -1.21 -4.43
CA ARG A 71 17.21 -2.15 -5.46
C ARG A 71 16.00 -2.67 -6.22
N VAL A 72 15.90 -2.31 -7.49
CA VAL A 72 14.80 -2.71 -8.36
C VAL A 72 15.31 -3.81 -9.27
N GLY A 73 14.72 -5.00 -9.20
CA GLY A 73 15.02 -6.13 -10.07
C GLY A 73 14.02 -6.23 -11.23
N ASP A 74 14.17 -7.29 -12.03
CA ASP A 74 13.27 -7.59 -13.15
C ASP A 74 11.90 -8.12 -12.68
N ASP A 75 11.82 -8.59 -11.45
CA ASP A 75 10.58 -9.06 -10.82
C ASP A 75 9.72 -7.90 -10.31
N ALA A 76 8.40 -8.14 -10.19
CA ALA A 76 7.48 -7.15 -9.66
C ALA A 76 7.76 -6.87 -8.16
N GLY A 77 8.35 -5.73 -7.86
CA GLY A 77 8.67 -5.29 -6.50
C GLY A 77 9.99 -4.55 -6.40
N ALA A 78 10.33 -4.11 -5.19
CA ALA A 78 11.62 -3.49 -4.88
C ALA A 78 12.14 -3.90 -3.51
N GLU A 79 13.45 -3.99 -3.38
CA GLU A 79 14.11 -4.17 -2.09
C GLU A 79 14.55 -2.82 -1.52
N ILE A 80 14.18 -2.54 -0.29
CA ILE A 80 14.70 -1.40 0.46
C ILE A 80 16.10 -1.75 0.94
N GLY A 81 17.11 -1.24 0.24
CA GLY A 81 18.52 -1.41 0.59
C GLY A 81 18.97 -0.51 1.73
N GLY A 82 18.23 0.58 1.99
CA GLY A 82 18.47 1.48 3.12
C GLY A 82 17.38 2.53 3.27
N LEU A 83 16.99 2.79 4.51
CA LEU A 83 16.04 3.85 4.88
C LEU A 83 16.59 4.57 6.11
N PHE A 84 16.91 5.83 5.96
CA PHE A 84 17.45 6.66 7.04
C PHE A 84 16.72 7.99 7.11
N VAL A 85 16.42 8.42 8.32
CA VAL A 85 15.78 9.71 8.63
C VAL A 85 16.66 10.44 9.64
N ALA A 86 16.92 11.70 9.39
CA ALA A 86 17.70 12.55 10.28
C ALA A 86 17.18 12.45 11.72
N PRO A 87 18.05 12.30 12.74
CA PRO A 87 17.61 12.11 14.12
C PRO A 87 16.56 13.12 14.59
N GLU A 88 16.72 14.37 14.22
CA GLU A 88 15.83 15.50 14.53
C GLU A 88 14.49 15.47 13.78
N ALA A 89 14.38 14.71 12.70
CA ALA A 89 13.15 14.57 11.90
C ALA A 89 12.43 13.23 12.13
N GLN A 90 12.95 12.39 13.01
CA GLN A 90 12.32 11.11 13.34
C GLN A 90 11.03 11.32 14.16
N GLY A 91 10.10 10.36 14.06
CA GLY A 91 8.80 10.43 14.75
C GLY A 91 7.73 11.30 14.06
N ALA A 92 8.10 12.09 13.04
CA ALA A 92 7.19 12.98 12.31
C ALA A 92 6.53 12.33 11.06
N GLY A 93 6.71 11.02 10.84
CA GLY A 93 6.10 10.30 9.71
C GLY A 93 6.97 10.19 8.45
N THR A 94 8.09 10.90 8.35
CA THR A 94 8.97 10.95 7.16
C THR A 94 9.36 9.55 6.64
N GLY A 95 9.74 8.64 7.53
CA GLY A 95 10.09 7.26 7.13
C GLY A 95 8.90 6.50 6.55
N ARG A 96 7.69 6.70 7.09
CA ARG A 96 6.46 6.13 6.54
C ARG A 96 6.19 6.67 5.13
N GLU A 97 6.28 7.98 4.94
CA GLU A 97 6.04 8.63 3.65
C GLU A 97 6.98 8.07 2.57
N LEU A 98 8.27 7.89 2.88
CA LEU A 98 9.25 7.29 1.97
C LEU A 98 8.89 5.84 1.61
N VAL A 99 8.50 5.00 2.58
CA VAL A 99 8.09 3.62 2.32
C VAL A 99 6.80 3.55 1.51
N GLU A 100 5.81 4.39 1.83
CA GLU A 100 4.55 4.44 1.07
C GLU A 100 4.78 4.95 -0.37
N HIS A 101 5.71 5.88 -0.58
CA HIS A 101 6.13 6.31 -1.92
C HIS A 101 6.69 5.12 -2.73
N ALA A 102 7.59 4.32 -2.14
CA ALA A 102 8.10 3.11 -2.80
C ALA A 102 7.00 2.08 -3.07
N ALA A 103 6.11 1.85 -2.09
CA ALA A 103 5.02 0.90 -2.24
C ALA A 103 4.00 1.31 -3.32
N ALA A 104 3.71 2.61 -3.44
CA ALA A 104 2.85 3.12 -4.51
C ALA A 104 3.45 2.89 -5.90
N ARG A 105 4.80 2.89 -6.00
CA ARG A 105 5.51 2.73 -7.27
C ARG A 105 5.77 1.27 -7.65
N TYR A 106 6.14 0.43 -6.66
CA TYR A 106 6.61 -0.94 -6.88
C TYR A 106 5.68 -2.02 -6.33
N GLY A 107 4.66 -1.64 -5.56
CA GLY A 107 3.71 -2.57 -4.97
C GLY A 107 4.33 -3.37 -3.82
N ALA A 108 4.95 -4.52 -4.13
CA ALA A 108 5.62 -5.35 -3.14
C ALA A 108 6.97 -4.76 -2.73
N LEU A 109 7.30 -4.88 -1.45
CA LEU A 109 8.58 -4.43 -0.91
C LEU A 109 9.21 -5.50 -0.05
N THR A 110 10.53 -5.65 -0.14
CA THR A 110 11.34 -6.45 0.78
C THR A 110 12.38 -5.58 1.48
N LEU A 111 12.89 -6.03 2.61
CA LEU A 111 14.00 -5.41 3.30
C LEU A 111 14.74 -6.43 4.17
N GLU A 112 15.96 -6.07 4.56
CA GLU A 112 16.67 -6.72 5.63
C GLU A 112 16.97 -5.72 6.75
N VAL A 113 16.84 -6.15 7.99
CA VAL A 113 17.08 -5.33 9.18
C VAL A 113 17.90 -6.12 10.19
N PHE A 114 18.86 -5.47 10.83
CA PHE A 114 19.61 -6.13 11.91
C PHE A 114 18.67 -6.56 13.05
N GLU A 115 18.86 -7.79 13.54
CA GLU A 115 18.03 -8.36 14.60
C GLU A 115 18.06 -7.51 15.87
N GLU A 116 19.20 -6.91 16.19
CA GLU A 116 19.40 -6.02 17.33
C GLU A 116 18.69 -4.66 17.16
N ASN A 117 18.36 -4.26 15.94
CA ASN A 117 17.63 -3.00 15.69
C ASN A 117 16.13 -3.17 15.93
N ALA A 118 15.74 -3.37 17.19
CA ALA A 118 14.34 -3.56 17.59
C ALA A 118 13.44 -2.40 17.19
N ARG A 119 13.98 -1.16 17.03
CA ARG A 119 13.22 0.01 16.60
C ARG A 119 12.83 -0.11 15.13
N ALA A 120 13.76 -0.46 14.25
CA ALA A 120 13.48 -0.64 12.82
C ALA A 120 12.55 -1.84 12.59
N ARG A 121 12.72 -2.95 13.34
CA ARG A 121 11.80 -4.11 13.27
C ARG A 121 10.36 -3.73 13.64
N ARG A 122 10.17 -2.99 14.73
CA ARG A 122 8.82 -2.48 15.08
C ARG A 122 8.27 -1.52 14.04
N PHE A 123 9.10 -0.65 13.48
CA PHE A 123 8.70 0.29 12.43
C PHE A 123 8.23 -0.47 11.17
N SER A 124 8.99 -1.44 10.68
CA SER A 124 8.59 -2.24 9.51
C SER A 124 7.33 -3.05 9.78
N ALA A 125 7.18 -3.68 10.95
CA ALA A 125 5.96 -4.38 11.33
C ALA A 125 4.72 -3.46 11.32
N HIS A 126 4.82 -2.21 11.81
CA HIS A 126 3.74 -1.22 11.74
C HIS A 126 3.39 -0.79 10.31
N LEU A 127 4.30 -0.93 9.36
CA LEU A 127 4.06 -0.69 7.95
C LEU A 127 3.56 -1.93 7.19
N GLY A 128 3.34 -3.03 7.88
CA GLY A 128 2.79 -4.26 7.32
C GLY A 128 3.84 -5.20 6.71
N PHE A 129 5.12 -5.04 7.07
CA PHE A 129 6.13 -6.04 6.76
C PHE A 129 6.00 -7.24 7.71
N THR A 130 6.17 -8.43 7.15
CA THR A 130 6.17 -9.70 7.88
C THR A 130 7.57 -10.31 7.78
N GLU A 131 8.15 -10.68 8.91
CA GLU A 131 9.45 -11.36 8.96
C GLU A 131 9.35 -12.76 8.33
N ARG A 132 10.33 -13.11 7.48
CA ARG A 132 10.33 -14.36 6.70
C ARG A 132 11.54 -15.25 6.94
N GLY A 133 12.67 -14.67 7.29
CA GLY A 133 13.91 -15.42 7.45
C GLY A 133 14.96 -14.69 8.26
N ARG A 134 16.04 -15.40 8.54
CA ARG A 134 17.18 -14.92 9.29
C ARG A 134 18.47 -15.42 8.62
N ARG A 135 19.45 -14.55 8.48
CA ARG A 135 20.81 -14.90 8.04
C ARG A 135 21.86 -14.09 8.79
N ILE A 136 23.10 -14.46 8.69
CA ILE A 136 24.21 -13.65 9.18
C ILE A 136 24.70 -12.74 8.04
N ASP A 137 24.95 -11.48 8.33
CA ASP A 137 25.58 -10.55 7.39
C ASP A 137 27.08 -10.82 7.31
N ASP A 138 27.58 -11.16 6.14
CA ASP A 138 28.98 -11.58 5.92
C ASP A 138 29.99 -10.47 6.23
N ARG A 139 29.56 -9.21 6.18
CA ARG A 139 30.44 -8.04 6.41
C ARG A 139 30.55 -7.64 7.86
N THR A 140 29.50 -7.82 8.64
CA THR A 140 29.45 -7.38 10.03
C THR A 140 29.42 -8.52 11.03
N GLY A 141 29.09 -9.76 10.58
CA GLY A 141 28.88 -10.89 11.45
C GLY A 141 27.58 -10.84 12.28
N HIS A 142 26.77 -9.78 12.14
CA HIS A 142 25.52 -9.61 12.86
C HIS A 142 24.34 -10.27 12.13
N PRO A 143 23.33 -10.77 12.87
CA PRO A 143 22.15 -11.37 12.26
C PRO A 143 21.24 -10.33 11.61
N LEU A 144 20.77 -10.64 10.41
CA LEU A 144 19.76 -9.92 9.66
C LEU A 144 18.45 -10.70 9.63
N ILE A 145 17.35 -9.99 9.76
CA ILE A 145 15.99 -10.49 9.59
C ILE A 145 15.49 -9.98 8.25
N ALA A 146 15.15 -10.91 7.35
CA ALA A 146 14.47 -10.60 6.11
C ALA A 146 12.98 -10.39 6.39
N ALA A 147 12.40 -9.34 5.82
CA ALA A 147 10.97 -9.05 5.93
C ALA A 147 10.41 -8.62 4.59
N GLU A 148 9.14 -8.94 4.37
CA GLU A 148 8.42 -8.61 3.13
C GLU A 148 7.07 -7.97 3.42
N ARG A 149 6.66 -7.10 2.52
CA ARG A 149 5.35 -6.48 2.46
C ARG A 149 4.75 -6.75 1.09
N GLU A 150 3.69 -7.55 1.05
CA GLU A 150 3.00 -7.84 -0.20
C GLU A 150 2.39 -6.57 -0.82
N ALA A 151 2.28 -6.57 -2.14
CA ALA A 151 1.50 -5.56 -2.85
C ALA A 151 0.04 -5.56 -2.34
N PRO A 152 -0.58 -4.38 -2.22
CA PRO A 152 -2.01 -4.32 -1.90
C PRO A 152 -2.81 -5.16 -2.90
N LEU A 153 -3.82 -5.87 -2.41
CA LEU A 153 -4.82 -6.46 -3.28
C LEU A 153 -5.58 -5.33 -3.97
N ARG A 154 -5.39 -5.21 -5.27
CA ARG A 154 -6.13 -4.24 -6.09
C ARG A 154 -7.45 -4.85 -6.53
N SER A 155 -8.55 -4.14 -6.32
CA SER A 155 -9.89 -4.54 -6.76
C SER A 155 -10.69 -3.35 -7.25
N VAL A 156 -11.74 -3.65 -8.00
CA VAL A 156 -12.75 -2.70 -8.45
C VAL A 156 -14.09 -3.08 -7.86
N SER A 157 -14.95 -2.11 -7.59
CA SER A 157 -16.29 -2.38 -7.05
C SER A 157 -17.32 -1.39 -7.57
N TRP A 158 -18.52 -1.87 -7.78
CA TRP A 158 -19.64 -1.08 -8.25
C TRP A 158 -20.54 -0.62 -7.11
N LEU A 159 -20.88 0.67 -7.13
CA LEU A 159 -21.79 1.32 -6.18
C LEU A 159 -23.15 1.55 -6.81
N HIS A 160 -24.00 0.54 -6.78
CA HIS A 160 -25.38 0.66 -7.25
C HIS A 160 -26.33 0.86 -6.06
N VAL A 161 -26.87 2.06 -5.95
CA VAL A 161 -27.82 2.43 -4.88
C VAL A 161 -29.21 2.52 -5.48
N ARG A 162 -30.17 1.80 -4.90
CA ARG A 162 -31.59 1.85 -5.24
C ARG A 162 -32.40 1.99 -3.94
N ASP A 163 -33.31 2.96 -3.89
CA ASP A 163 -34.17 3.25 -2.74
C ASP A 163 -33.37 3.41 -1.41
N GLY A 164 -32.21 4.08 -1.48
CA GLY A 164 -31.33 4.30 -0.32
C GLY A 164 -30.58 3.05 0.17
N ARG A 165 -30.57 1.97 -0.59
CA ARG A 165 -29.93 0.69 -0.29
C ARG A 165 -28.86 0.36 -1.31
N LEU A 166 -27.75 -0.23 -0.86
CA LEU A 166 -26.58 -0.58 -1.68
C LEU A 166 -26.60 -2.03 -2.09
N LEU A 167 -26.43 -2.30 -3.38
CA LEU A 167 -26.33 -3.65 -3.92
C LEU A 167 -25.09 -4.36 -3.37
N SER A 168 -25.32 -5.58 -2.91
CA SER A 168 -24.29 -6.43 -2.34
C SER A 168 -24.46 -7.87 -2.85
N VAL A 169 -23.34 -8.57 -3.00
CA VAL A 169 -23.29 -9.96 -3.49
C VAL A 169 -22.61 -10.86 -2.47
N ARG A 170 -22.99 -12.12 -2.46
CA ARG A 170 -22.35 -13.16 -1.65
C ARG A 170 -21.95 -14.31 -2.55
N THR A 171 -20.67 -14.65 -2.51
CA THR A 171 -20.16 -15.81 -3.26
C THR A 171 -20.50 -17.12 -2.57
N ARG A 172 -20.60 -18.20 -3.34
CA ARG A 172 -20.88 -19.54 -2.80
C ARG A 172 -19.80 -19.98 -1.80
N GLY A 173 -20.25 -20.53 -0.68
CA GLY A 173 -19.34 -20.97 0.40
C GLY A 173 -18.85 -19.85 1.34
N ASN A 174 -19.30 -18.61 1.15
CA ASN A 174 -19.03 -17.49 2.07
C ASN A 174 -20.31 -17.07 2.79
N ASP A 175 -20.16 -16.59 4.03
CA ASP A 175 -21.27 -16.04 4.84
C ASP A 175 -21.31 -14.50 4.76
N THR A 176 -20.26 -13.87 4.23
CA THR A 176 -20.09 -12.42 4.19
C THR A 176 -20.44 -11.88 2.81
N PHE A 177 -21.14 -10.74 2.79
CA PHE A 177 -21.43 -9.98 1.57
C PHE A 177 -20.33 -8.98 1.25
N TYR A 178 -20.16 -8.73 -0.06
CA TYR A 178 -19.21 -7.81 -0.64
C TYR A 178 -19.92 -6.91 -1.65
N LEU A 179 -19.24 -5.86 -2.12
CA LEU A 179 -19.70 -5.11 -3.28
C LEU A 179 -19.51 -5.95 -4.55
N PRO A 180 -20.39 -5.83 -5.55
CA PRO A 180 -20.16 -6.41 -6.87
C PRO A 180 -18.85 -5.90 -7.47
N GLY A 181 -18.06 -6.81 -8.03
CA GLY A 181 -16.75 -6.50 -8.62
C GLY A 181 -15.67 -7.48 -8.18
N GLY A 182 -14.44 -7.27 -8.60
CA GLY A 182 -13.38 -8.24 -8.36
C GLY A 182 -11.98 -7.69 -8.60
N LYS A 183 -11.08 -8.55 -9.03
CA LYS A 183 -9.68 -8.23 -9.28
C LYS A 183 -9.46 -7.84 -10.73
N TYR A 184 -8.37 -7.12 -10.97
CA TYR A 184 -7.89 -6.86 -12.31
C TYR A 184 -7.30 -8.11 -12.95
N GLU A 185 -7.51 -8.29 -14.24
CA GLU A 185 -6.70 -9.15 -15.08
C GLU A 185 -5.51 -8.39 -15.70
N PRO A 186 -4.47 -9.09 -16.17
CA PRO A 186 -3.31 -8.44 -16.80
C PRO A 186 -3.71 -7.55 -17.98
N GLY A 187 -3.31 -6.28 -17.92
CA GLY A 187 -3.55 -5.30 -18.99
C GLY A 187 -4.88 -4.56 -18.92
N GLU A 188 -5.78 -4.92 -18.02
CA GLU A 188 -7.07 -4.24 -17.85
C GLU A 188 -6.93 -2.87 -17.18
N THR A 189 -7.69 -1.91 -17.65
CA THR A 189 -8.02 -0.69 -16.89
C THR A 189 -9.05 -1.01 -15.81
N ALA A 190 -9.16 -0.13 -14.81
CA ALA A 190 -10.14 -0.32 -13.73
C ALA A 190 -11.60 -0.43 -14.21
N ARG A 191 -11.95 0.33 -15.26
CA ARG A 191 -13.29 0.31 -15.84
C ARG A 191 -13.57 -0.97 -16.61
N GLU A 192 -12.58 -1.48 -17.33
CA GLU A 192 -12.70 -2.74 -18.09
C GLU A 192 -12.83 -3.92 -17.13
N ALA A 193 -11.99 -3.98 -16.08
CA ALA A 193 -12.09 -4.98 -15.04
C ALA A 193 -13.49 -4.99 -14.41
N LEU A 194 -14.04 -3.82 -14.04
CA LEU A 194 -15.37 -3.77 -13.46
C LEU A 194 -16.46 -4.19 -14.46
N SER A 195 -16.39 -3.74 -15.71
CA SER A 195 -17.36 -4.14 -16.75
C SER A 195 -17.39 -5.66 -16.95
N ARG A 196 -16.22 -6.31 -16.97
CA ARG A 196 -16.09 -7.78 -17.04
C ARG A 196 -16.70 -8.45 -15.81
N GLU A 197 -16.31 -8.03 -14.60
CA GLU A 197 -16.79 -8.61 -13.34
C GLU A 197 -18.32 -8.52 -13.19
N LEU A 198 -18.93 -7.38 -13.56
CA LEU A 198 -20.39 -7.22 -13.53
C LEU A 198 -21.10 -8.16 -14.52
N SER A 199 -20.48 -8.42 -15.67
CA SER A 199 -21.00 -9.40 -16.62
C SER A 199 -20.90 -10.83 -16.10
N GLU A 200 -19.80 -11.20 -15.45
CA GLU A 200 -19.54 -12.54 -14.90
C GLU A 200 -20.38 -12.83 -13.64
N GLU A 201 -20.41 -11.87 -12.71
CA GLU A 201 -21.09 -12.03 -11.43
C GLU A 201 -22.61 -11.89 -11.52
N LEU A 202 -23.09 -10.91 -12.31
CA LEU A 202 -24.49 -10.47 -12.31
C LEU A 202 -25.17 -10.53 -13.68
N GLY A 203 -24.47 -10.95 -14.73
CA GLY A 203 -24.99 -10.96 -16.09
C GLY A 203 -25.28 -9.56 -16.67
N LEU A 204 -24.73 -8.51 -16.04
CA LEU A 204 -24.99 -7.12 -16.42
C LEU A 204 -23.93 -6.63 -17.41
N ARG A 205 -24.36 -6.23 -18.61
CA ARG A 205 -23.47 -5.68 -19.63
C ARG A 205 -23.47 -4.14 -19.54
N ILE A 206 -22.56 -3.61 -18.72
CA ILE A 206 -22.38 -2.16 -18.55
C ILE A 206 -21.08 -1.77 -19.26
N PRO A 207 -21.14 -0.93 -20.31
CA PRO A 207 -19.93 -0.46 -21.00
C PRO A 207 -18.98 0.27 -20.04
N ALA A 208 -17.68 0.04 -20.18
CA ALA A 208 -16.66 0.69 -19.35
C ALA A 208 -16.75 2.24 -19.39
N ALA A 209 -17.21 2.81 -20.51
CA ALA A 209 -17.38 4.26 -20.66
C ALA A 209 -18.52 4.84 -19.80
N GLU A 210 -19.49 4.04 -19.39
CA GLU A 210 -20.59 4.46 -18.52
C GLU A 210 -20.23 4.43 -17.02
N LEU A 211 -19.08 3.86 -16.69
CA LEU A 211 -18.57 3.76 -15.31
C LEU A 211 -17.72 4.99 -14.98
N SER A 212 -18.02 5.63 -13.85
CA SER A 212 -17.28 6.78 -13.33
C SER A 212 -16.68 6.47 -11.98
N GLU A 213 -15.39 6.72 -11.82
CA GLU A 213 -14.71 6.56 -10.53
C GLU A 213 -15.32 7.52 -9.50
N ALA A 214 -15.70 6.98 -8.35
CA ALA A 214 -16.28 7.72 -7.26
C ALA A 214 -15.24 8.05 -6.18
N PHE A 215 -14.55 7.04 -5.69
CA PHE A 215 -13.48 7.15 -4.70
C PHE A 215 -12.73 5.82 -4.54
N VAL A 216 -11.61 5.89 -3.81
CA VAL A 216 -10.82 4.70 -3.42
C VAL A 216 -11.00 4.43 -1.93
N VAL A 217 -11.10 3.15 -1.58
CA VAL A 217 -11.07 2.64 -0.20
C VAL A 217 -9.75 1.91 0.03
N HIS A 218 -9.10 2.27 1.13
CA HIS A 218 -7.92 1.55 1.65
C HIS A 218 -8.32 0.83 2.93
N ASP A 219 -8.11 -0.49 2.97
CA ASP A 219 -8.45 -1.33 4.12
C ASP A 219 -7.51 -2.54 4.19
N VAL A 220 -7.84 -3.49 5.05
CA VAL A 220 -7.31 -4.85 5.06
C VAL A 220 -8.30 -5.77 4.35
N ALA A 221 -7.82 -6.54 3.39
CA ALA A 221 -8.65 -7.48 2.63
C ALA A 221 -9.19 -8.58 3.56
N HIS A 222 -10.51 -8.67 3.66
CA HIS A 222 -11.19 -9.65 4.51
C HIS A 222 -10.79 -11.08 4.13
N GLY A 223 -10.42 -11.91 5.11
CA GLY A 223 -10.00 -13.30 4.89
C GLY A 223 -8.65 -13.47 4.16
N LYS A 224 -7.81 -12.44 4.06
CA LYS A 224 -6.52 -12.46 3.35
C LYS A 224 -5.31 -12.16 4.25
N ASN A 225 -5.27 -12.76 5.46
CA ASN A 225 -4.11 -12.74 6.37
C ASN A 225 -3.46 -11.36 6.57
N GLY A 226 -4.28 -10.30 6.68
CA GLY A 226 -3.79 -8.95 6.89
C GLY A 226 -3.30 -8.23 5.63
N ARG A 227 -3.44 -8.82 4.43
CA ARG A 227 -3.07 -8.17 3.17
C ARG A 227 -3.84 -6.87 2.97
N ARG A 228 -3.15 -5.81 2.60
CA ARG A 228 -3.78 -4.50 2.34
C ARG A 228 -4.69 -4.58 1.11
N LEU A 229 -5.78 -3.82 1.15
CA LEU A 229 -6.75 -3.66 0.06
C LEU A 229 -6.66 -2.24 -0.50
N HIS A 230 -6.65 -2.14 -1.83
CA HIS A 230 -6.86 -0.92 -2.59
C HIS A 230 -8.05 -1.16 -3.52
N MET A 231 -9.23 -0.67 -3.12
CA MET A 231 -10.47 -0.88 -3.84
C MET A 231 -10.94 0.40 -4.50
N THR A 232 -10.94 0.43 -5.84
CA THR A 232 -11.48 1.55 -6.62
C THR A 232 -12.98 1.35 -6.80
N CYS A 233 -13.76 2.29 -6.31
CA CYS A 233 -15.22 2.26 -6.34
C CYS A 233 -15.76 3.10 -7.49
N PHE A 234 -16.72 2.57 -8.21
CA PHE A 234 -17.35 3.20 -9.37
C PHE A 234 -18.84 3.35 -9.20
N THR A 235 -19.38 4.38 -9.83
CA THR A 235 -20.81 4.60 -10.05
C THR A 235 -21.09 4.63 -11.55
N GLY A 236 -22.35 4.74 -11.94
CA GLY A 236 -22.79 4.78 -13.34
C GLY A 236 -23.52 3.51 -13.75
N GLY A 237 -23.85 3.42 -15.04
CA GLY A 237 -24.73 2.37 -15.57
C GLY A 237 -26.21 2.61 -15.28
N PRO A 238 -27.10 1.70 -15.72
CA PRO A 238 -28.54 1.84 -15.58
C PRO A 238 -29.00 1.79 -14.13
N GLN A 239 -30.06 2.54 -13.80
CA GLN A 239 -30.69 2.50 -12.47
C GLN A 239 -31.56 1.23 -12.31
N ASP A 240 -32.30 0.88 -13.35
CA ASP A 240 -33.10 -0.34 -13.35
C ASP A 240 -32.26 -1.49 -13.89
N ILE A 241 -32.00 -2.45 -13.02
CA ILE A 241 -31.21 -3.64 -13.35
C ILE A 241 -31.98 -4.90 -12.96
N ALA A 242 -31.75 -5.96 -13.72
CA ALA A 242 -32.23 -7.32 -13.44
C ALA A 242 -31.01 -8.26 -13.33
N PRO A 243 -30.35 -8.35 -12.16
CA PRO A 243 -29.19 -9.20 -12.00
C PRO A 243 -29.51 -10.67 -12.23
N ALA A 244 -28.70 -11.33 -13.04
CA ALA A 244 -28.71 -12.78 -13.23
C ALA A 244 -27.43 -13.35 -12.63
N PRO A 245 -27.47 -13.89 -11.39
CA PRO A 245 -26.30 -14.36 -10.69
C PRO A 245 -25.50 -15.40 -11.49
N GLY A 246 -24.21 -15.14 -11.68
CA GLY A 246 -23.28 -16.07 -12.29
C GLY A 246 -22.98 -17.26 -11.41
N ARG A 247 -22.11 -18.17 -11.89
CA ARG A 247 -21.82 -19.43 -11.18
C ARG A 247 -21.23 -19.23 -9.79
N GLU A 248 -20.48 -18.17 -9.58
CA GLU A 248 -19.81 -17.91 -8.29
C GLU A 248 -20.71 -17.22 -7.28
N ILE A 249 -21.73 -16.49 -7.72
CA ILE A 249 -22.65 -15.77 -6.85
C ILE A 249 -23.76 -16.70 -6.33
N ALA A 250 -23.88 -16.77 -5.00
CA ALA A 250 -24.96 -17.50 -4.36
C ALA A 250 -26.25 -16.67 -4.28
N GLU A 251 -26.09 -15.39 -3.96
CA GLU A 251 -27.23 -14.45 -3.86
C GLU A 251 -26.75 -13.00 -3.98
N TYR A 252 -27.70 -12.11 -4.28
CA TYR A 252 -27.52 -10.66 -4.17
C TYR A 252 -28.67 -10.05 -3.36
N ALA A 253 -28.40 -8.91 -2.73
CA ALA A 253 -29.36 -8.15 -1.96
C ALA A 253 -29.03 -6.68 -1.95
N TRP A 254 -30.04 -5.82 -1.72
CA TRP A 254 -29.82 -4.40 -1.41
C TRP A 254 -29.91 -4.21 0.10
N PHE A 255 -28.86 -3.71 0.69
CA PHE A 255 -28.73 -3.49 2.12
C PHE A 255 -28.76 -2.00 2.47
N ASP A 256 -29.47 -1.69 3.56
CA ASP A 256 -29.33 -0.42 4.25
C ASP A 256 -28.04 -0.40 5.11
N ARG A 257 -27.82 0.70 5.83
CA ARG A 257 -26.64 0.87 6.69
C ARG A 257 -26.55 -0.20 7.79
N HIS A 258 -27.67 -0.49 8.44
CA HIS A 258 -27.71 -1.45 9.55
C HIS A 258 -27.41 -2.88 9.07
N GLU A 259 -28.06 -3.31 8.00
CA GLU A 259 -27.84 -4.62 7.39
C GLU A 259 -26.40 -4.77 6.85
N SER A 260 -25.87 -3.73 6.24
CA SER A 260 -24.47 -3.68 5.78
C SER A 260 -23.47 -3.84 6.93
N SER A 261 -23.74 -3.20 8.07
CA SER A 261 -22.89 -3.33 9.26
C SER A 261 -22.89 -4.76 9.81
N ALA A 262 -23.99 -5.46 9.75
CA ALA A 262 -24.15 -6.81 10.30
C ALA A 262 -23.60 -7.90 9.36
N ARG A 263 -23.75 -7.74 8.04
CA ARG A 263 -23.58 -8.82 7.05
C ARG A 263 -22.41 -8.65 6.08
N CYS A 264 -21.82 -7.45 6.00
CA CYS A 264 -20.83 -7.15 4.98
C CYS A 264 -19.40 -7.04 5.54
N ALA A 265 -18.43 -7.23 4.64
CA ALA A 265 -17.00 -7.08 4.94
C ALA A 265 -16.64 -5.65 5.43
N PRO A 266 -15.56 -5.46 6.20
CA PRO A 266 -15.17 -4.14 6.73
C PRO A 266 -15.06 -3.03 5.68
N ALA A 267 -14.41 -3.29 4.55
CA ALA A 267 -14.27 -2.31 3.47
C ALA A 267 -15.62 -1.83 2.90
N HIS A 268 -16.62 -2.72 2.86
CA HIS A 268 -17.98 -2.37 2.45
C HIS A 268 -18.62 -1.35 3.42
N ARG A 269 -18.37 -1.48 4.72
CA ARG A 269 -18.89 -0.54 5.73
C ARG A 269 -18.34 0.88 5.53
N GLN A 270 -17.05 1.00 5.20
CA GLN A 270 -16.44 2.30 4.86
C GLN A 270 -17.11 2.95 3.65
N VAL A 271 -17.51 2.14 2.65
CA VAL A 271 -18.26 2.63 1.50
C VAL A 271 -19.63 3.17 1.92
N VAL A 272 -20.37 2.40 2.72
CA VAL A 272 -21.69 2.81 3.23
C VAL A 272 -21.60 4.13 4.02
N ASP A 273 -20.63 4.24 4.93
CA ASP A 273 -20.45 5.47 5.72
C ASP A 273 -20.16 6.69 4.82
N ARG A 274 -19.38 6.52 3.75
CA ARG A 274 -19.14 7.59 2.76
C ARG A 274 -20.39 7.94 1.98
N LEU A 275 -21.18 6.95 1.54
CA LEU A 275 -22.43 7.18 0.80
C LEU A 275 -23.50 7.88 1.67
N VAL A 276 -23.57 7.53 2.96
CA VAL A 276 -24.44 8.24 3.93
C VAL A 276 -23.96 9.68 4.12
N ALA A 277 -22.66 9.92 4.30
CA ALA A 277 -22.11 11.26 4.42
C ALA A 277 -22.35 12.13 3.18
N GLN A 278 -22.48 11.52 2.01
CA GLN A 278 -22.82 12.17 0.73
C GLN A 278 -24.33 12.30 0.49
N GLY A 279 -25.20 11.86 1.41
CA GLY A 279 -26.66 11.89 1.26
C GLY A 279 -27.19 10.91 0.21
N ARG A 280 -26.41 9.93 -0.21
CA ARG A 280 -26.78 8.95 -1.24
C ARG A 280 -27.44 7.67 -0.66
N MET A 281 -27.28 7.46 0.64
CA MET A 281 -27.94 6.41 1.41
C MET A 281 -28.56 7.02 2.66
N SER A 282 -29.60 6.38 3.19
CA SER A 282 -30.20 6.76 4.47
C SER A 282 -29.25 6.44 5.64
N ALA A 283 -29.29 7.25 6.68
CA ALA A 283 -28.47 7.12 7.89
C ALA A 283 -28.85 5.86 8.72
#